data_5d5ab3122d3b3287753008f0a1a4f374
#
_entry.id   5d5ab3122d3b3287753008f0a1a4f374
#
_cell.length_a   1.000
_cell.length_b   1.000
_cell.length_c   1.000
_cell.angle_alpha   90.00
_cell.angle_beta   90.00
_cell.angle_gamma   90.00
#
_symmetry.space_group_name_H-M   'P 1'
#
loop_
_entity.id
_entity.type
_entity.pdbx_description
1 polymer ?
#
loop_
_entity_poly.entity_id
_entity_poly.type
_entity_poly.pdbx_seq_one_letter_code
_entity_poly.pdbx_strand_id
1 'polypeptide(L)'
;GLHGADLAFLGQIGHPLQFLRAELDAMRIVRCADLSSIRDGRNIEVAGVILVRQRPGSAKGVLFVTIEDETGVAQGILWPDRFETYRRQVMSASMIAMRGRLQKEGEVIHIICDRIVDHDAMLRSIGRTDFTVAPGRGNGASHGGGPDPRDPAFPSGRTLSSPPFPTRAPQDELLPIRSHDFH
;
A
#
# COMPACT_ATOMS: atom_id res chain seq x y z
N GLY A 1 -12.61 12.82 27.43
CA GLY A 1 -13.34 12.27 26.31
C GLY A 1 -12.68 12.62 24.99
N LEU A 2 -11.65 11.84 24.57
CA LEU A 2 -10.93 11.98 23.29
C LEU A 2 -11.36 10.85 22.34
N HIS A 3 -12.62 10.77 21.92
CA HIS A 3 -13.02 9.58 21.16
C HIS A 3 -13.91 9.84 19.92
N GLY A 4 -14.13 11.09 19.54
CA GLY A 4 -14.97 11.38 18.37
C GLY A 4 -14.22 11.88 17.14
N ALA A 5 -13.05 12.48 17.31
CA ALA A 5 -12.33 13.13 16.22
C ALA A 5 -11.38 12.19 15.46
N ASP A 6 -10.83 11.16 16.10
CA ASP A 6 -9.83 10.29 15.50
C ASP A 6 -10.43 9.24 14.54
N LEU A 7 -11.65 8.77 14.78
CA LEU A 7 -12.33 7.83 13.91
C LEU A 7 -12.84 8.47 12.60
N ALA A 8 -13.18 9.76 12.64
CA ALA A 8 -13.60 10.49 11.43
C ALA A 8 -12.40 10.80 10.51
N PHE A 9 -11.20 10.93 11.05
CA PHE A 9 -9.98 11.17 10.28
C PHE A 9 -9.50 9.92 9.55
N LEU A 10 -9.68 8.73 10.14
CA LEU A 10 -9.33 7.44 9.53
C LEU A 10 -10.27 7.06 8.36
N GLY A 11 -11.49 7.60 8.32
CA GLY A 11 -12.43 7.41 7.22
C GLY A 11 -12.17 8.26 5.98
N GLN A 12 -11.18 9.16 6.02
CA GLN A 12 -10.83 10.06 4.91
C GLN A 12 -9.49 9.74 4.24
N ILE A 13 -8.83 8.66 4.60
CA ILE A 13 -7.67 8.19 3.83
C ILE A 13 -8.24 7.51 2.58
N GLY A 14 -8.34 8.27 1.51
CA GLY A 14 -8.80 7.78 0.22
C GLY A 14 -7.88 6.67 -0.32
N HIS A 15 -8.35 5.94 -1.32
CA HIS A 15 -7.57 4.87 -1.95
C HIS A 15 -6.20 5.40 -2.42
N PRO A 16 -5.09 4.67 -2.20
CA PRO A 16 -3.74 5.17 -2.50
C PRO A 16 -3.56 5.59 -3.96
N LEU A 17 -4.23 4.96 -4.91
CA LEU A 17 -4.11 5.29 -6.33
C LEU A 17 -4.67 6.68 -6.68
N GLN A 18 -5.52 7.27 -5.85
CA GLN A 18 -5.96 8.66 -6.10
C GLN A 18 -4.78 9.63 -6.17
N PHE A 19 -3.71 9.40 -5.40
CA PHE A 19 -2.50 10.22 -5.42
C PHE A 19 -1.64 10.01 -6.68
N LEU A 20 -1.79 8.85 -7.31
CA LEU A 20 -1.08 8.49 -8.55
C LEU A 20 -1.91 8.75 -9.81
N ARG A 21 -3.17 9.19 -9.67
CA ARG A 21 -4.10 9.27 -10.81
C ARG A 21 -3.58 10.12 -11.95
N ALA A 22 -2.96 11.26 -11.66
CA ALA A 22 -2.40 12.14 -12.70
C ALA A 22 -1.29 11.43 -13.52
N GLU A 23 -0.44 10.64 -12.87
CA GLU A 23 0.62 9.88 -13.53
C GLU A 23 0.03 8.73 -14.36
N LEU A 24 -0.96 8.00 -13.80
CA LEU A 24 -1.65 6.91 -14.47
C LEU A 24 -2.43 7.42 -15.71
N ASP A 25 -3.08 8.57 -15.62
CA ASP A 25 -3.78 9.20 -16.76
C ASP A 25 -2.78 9.64 -17.85
N ALA A 26 -1.60 10.17 -17.49
CA ALA A 26 -0.51 10.48 -18.43
C ALA A 26 0.01 9.22 -19.15
N MET A 27 0.00 8.07 -18.50
CA MET A 27 0.32 6.75 -19.08
C MET A 27 -0.85 6.15 -19.88
N ARG A 28 -2.00 6.82 -19.96
CA ARG A 28 -3.24 6.35 -20.59
C ARG A 28 -3.82 5.08 -19.96
N ILE A 29 -3.61 4.91 -18.68
CA ILE A 29 -4.17 3.82 -17.89
C ILE A 29 -5.62 4.16 -17.56
N VAL A 30 -6.54 3.26 -17.92
CA VAL A 30 -7.99 3.43 -17.78
C VAL A 30 -8.40 3.18 -16.33
N ARG A 31 -9.40 3.89 -15.85
CA ARG A 31 -10.01 3.67 -14.54
C ARG A 31 -10.91 2.45 -14.54
N CYS A 32 -10.96 1.75 -13.43
CA CYS A 32 -11.82 0.56 -13.31
C CYS A 32 -13.30 0.88 -13.56
N ALA A 33 -13.79 2.04 -13.10
CA ALA A 33 -15.18 2.47 -13.34
C ALA A 33 -15.52 2.65 -14.82
N ASP A 34 -14.54 3.02 -15.66
CA ASP A 34 -14.75 3.32 -17.07
C ASP A 34 -14.85 2.05 -17.93
N LEU A 35 -14.48 0.87 -17.41
CA LEU A 35 -14.48 -0.38 -18.17
C LEU A 35 -15.85 -0.75 -18.73
N SER A 36 -16.92 -0.40 -18.01
CA SER A 36 -18.29 -0.63 -18.46
C SER A 36 -18.66 0.15 -19.70
N SER A 37 -18.08 1.34 -19.90
CA SER A 37 -18.33 2.23 -21.03
C SER A 37 -17.49 1.89 -22.28
N ILE A 38 -16.37 1.18 -22.11
CA ILE A 38 -15.47 0.83 -23.20
C ILE A 38 -16.06 -0.31 -24.02
N ARG A 39 -15.92 -0.23 -25.35
CA ARG A 39 -16.39 -1.26 -26.27
C ARG A 39 -15.71 -2.60 -26.02
N ASP A 40 -16.47 -3.69 -26.09
CA ASP A 40 -15.95 -5.06 -26.08
C ASP A 40 -14.86 -5.28 -27.15
N GLY A 41 -13.87 -6.10 -26.83
CA GLY A 41 -12.74 -6.41 -27.71
C GLY A 41 -11.64 -5.35 -27.78
N ARG A 42 -11.78 -4.17 -27.12
CA ARG A 42 -10.74 -3.13 -27.10
C ARG A 42 -9.54 -3.58 -26.27
N ASN A 43 -8.35 -3.26 -26.77
CA ASN A 43 -7.13 -3.34 -25.96
C ASN A 43 -7.06 -2.14 -25.04
N ILE A 44 -6.88 -2.41 -23.76
CA ILE A 44 -6.82 -1.42 -22.68
C ILE A 44 -5.70 -1.77 -21.71
N GLU A 45 -5.37 -0.81 -20.87
CA GLU A 45 -4.47 -1.00 -19.74
C GLU A 45 -5.13 -0.41 -18.49
N VAL A 46 -5.19 -1.19 -17.41
CA VAL A 46 -5.68 -0.76 -16.10
C VAL A 46 -4.64 -1.05 -15.04
N ALA A 47 -4.57 -0.25 -14.00
CA ALA A 47 -3.67 -0.48 -12.87
C ALA A 47 -4.41 -0.42 -11.55
N GLY A 48 -3.92 -1.21 -10.59
CA GLY A 48 -4.51 -1.25 -9.27
C GLY A 48 -3.69 -2.06 -8.28
N VAL A 49 -4.07 -1.94 -7.02
CA VAL A 49 -3.57 -2.79 -5.95
C VAL A 49 -4.19 -4.18 -6.10
N ILE A 50 -3.39 -5.22 -5.94
CA ILE A 50 -3.89 -6.59 -6.06
C ILE A 50 -4.65 -6.96 -4.79
N LEU A 51 -5.94 -7.27 -4.94
CA LEU A 51 -6.79 -7.78 -3.87
C LEU A 51 -6.71 -9.31 -3.77
N VAL A 52 -6.84 -9.98 -4.91
CA VAL A 52 -6.97 -11.44 -4.95
C VAL A 52 -6.19 -12.03 -6.12
N ARG A 53 -5.60 -13.18 -5.88
CA ARG A 53 -5.01 -14.08 -6.88
C ARG A 53 -5.64 -15.45 -6.71
N GLN A 54 -6.36 -15.92 -7.71
CA GLN A 54 -7.03 -17.23 -7.65
C GLN A 54 -6.60 -18.10 -8.81
N ARG A 55 -6.22 -19.34 -8.52
CA ARG A 55 -5.92 -20.37 -9.52
C ARG A 55 -6.79 -21.58 -9.25
N PRO A 56 -8.04 -21.59 -9.72
CA PRO A 56 -8.96 -22.70 -9.51
C PRO A 56 -8.42 -23.97 -10.15
N GLY A 57 -8.50 -25.10 -9.43
CA GLY A 57 -8.05 -26.39 -9.96
C GLY A 57 -8.80 -26.83 -11.24
N SER A 58 -10.05 -26.39 -11.39
CA SER A 58 -10.91 -26.63 -12.57
C SER A 58 -10.49 -25.81 -13.81
N ALA A 59 -9.76 -24.71 -13.64
CA ALA A 59 -9.45 -23.75 -14.71
C ALA A 59 -8.18 -24.07 -15.50
N LYS A 60 -7.71 -25.32 -15.50
CA LYS A 60 -6.56 -25.81 -16.30
C LYS A 60 -5.32 -24.89 -16.23
N GLY A 61 -5.05 -24.32 -15.05
CA GLY A 61 -3.87 -23.48 -14.81
C GLY A 61 -4.05 -21.98 -15.11
N VAL A 62 -5.23 -21.54 -15.48
CA VAL A 62 -5.56 -20.11 -15.60
C VAL A 62 -5.48 -19.43 -14.24
N LEU A 63 -4.91 -18.23 -14.21
CA LEU A 63 -4.91 -17.36 -13.02
C LEU A 63 -5.89 -16.21 -13.20
N PHE A 64 -6.72 -16.01 -12.19
CA PHE A 64 -7.58 -14.84 -12.05
C PHE A 64 -6.93 -13.87 -11.08
N VAL A 65 -6.83 -12.60 -11.47
CA VAL A 65 -6.28 -11.53 -10.64
C VAL A 65 -7.33 -10.43 -10.53
N THR A 66 -7.67 -10.07 -9.30
CA THR A 66 -8.54 -8.91 -9.04
C THR A 66 -7.68 -7.78 -8.53
N ILE A 67 -7.78 -6.63 -9.17
CA ILE A 67 -7.14 -5.39 -8.74
C ILE A 67 -8.19 -4.33 -8.41
N GLU A 68 -7.80 -3.37 -7.59
CA GLU A 68 -8.63 -2.24 -7.18
C GLU A 68 -7.89 -0.93 -7.44
N ASP A 69 -8.60 0.05 -7.98
CA ASP A 69 -8.19 1.45 -8.01
C ASP A 69 -9.18 2.29 -7.17
N GLU A 70 -9.00 3.60 -7.15
CA GLU A 70 -9.86 4.52 -6.39
C GLU A 70 -11.30 4.60 -6.92
N THR A 71 -11.60 3.98 -8.07
CA THR A 71 -12.90 4.05 -8.73
C THR A 71 -13.66 2.71 -8.71
N GLY A 72 -12.97 1.60 -8.44
CA GLY A 72 -13.59 0.28 -8.39
C GLY A 72 -12.60 -0.86 -8.59
N VAL A 73 -13.14 -2.01 -9.01
CA VAL A 73 -12.37 -3.24 -9.19
C VAL A 73 -12.36 -3.67 -10.65
N ALA A 74 -11.26 -4.32 -11.05
CA ALA A 74 -11.14 -4.97 -12.36
C ALA A 74 -10.61 -6.39 -12.20
N GLN A 75 -11.09 -7.30 -13.05
CA GLN A 75 -10.67 -8.69 -13.04
C GLN A 75 -9.89 -9.03 -14.32
N GLY A 76 -8.66 -9.49 -14.13
CA GLY A 76 -7.80 -9.99 -15.20
C GLY A 76 -7.77 -11.51 -15.24
N ILE A 77 -7.68 -12.04 -16.45
CA ILE A 77 -7.50 -13.46 -16.75
C ILE A 77 -6.13 -13.64 -17.41
N LEU A 78 -5.26 -14.40 -16.76
CA LEU A 78 -3.96 -14.82 -17.31
C LEU A 78 -4.02 -16.29 -17.69
N TRP A 79 -3.87 -16.54 -19.00
CA TRP A 79 -3.67 -17.90 -19.51
C TRP A 79 -2.34 -18.48 -19.01
N PRO A 80 -2.18 -19.81 -18.94
CA PRO A 80 -1.03 -20.44 -18.34
C PRO A 80 0.32 -19.96 -18.89
N ASP A 81 0.45 -19.77 -20.20
CA ASP A 81 1.65 -19.26 -20.85
C ASP A 81 1.99 -17.82 -20.42
N ARG A 82 0.99 -16.97 -20.31
CA ARG A 82 1.15 -15.60 -19.81
C ARG A 82 1.45 -15.57 -18.32
N PHE A 83 0.81 -16.44 -17.55
CA PHE A 83 1.12 -16.60 -16.13
C PHE A 83 2.59 -16.99 -15.94
N GLU A 84 3.09 -17.98 -16.64
CA GLU A 84 4.50 -18.37 -16.50
C GLU A 84 5.46 -17.25 -16.93
N THR A 85 5.14 -16.49 -17.98
CA THR A 85 5.92 -15.34 -18.44
C THR A 85 6.02 -14.24 -17.37
N TYR A 86 4.91 -13.93 -16.73
CA TYR A 86 4.79 -12.82 -15.76
C TYR A 86 4.68 -13.28 -14.30
N ARG A 87 5.00 -14.54 -14.03
CA ARG A 87 4.82 -15.17 -12.71
C ARG A 87 5.42 -14.36 -11.58
N ARG A 88 6.64 -13.87 -11.76
CA ARG A 88 7.32 -13.08 -10.74
C ARG A 88 6.55 -11.80 -10.43
N GLN A 89 6.20 -11.02 -11.45
CA GLN A 89 5.48 -9.75 -11.28
C GLN A 89 4.12 -9.97 -10.61
N VAL A 90 3.35 -10.93 -11.12
CA VAL A 90 2.01 -11.20 -10.59
C VAL A 90 2.06 -11.71 -9.15
N MET A 91 3.05 -12.54 -8.79
CA MET A 91 3.09 -13.15 -7.45
C MET A 91 3.72 -12.28 -6.38
N SER A 92 4.63 -11.36 -6.73
CA SER A 92 5.38 -10.56 -5.77
C SER A 92 4.91 -9.11 -5.64
N ALA A 93 4.34 -8.52 -6.70
CA ALA A 93 3.93 -7.14 -6.67
C ALA A 93 2.68 -6.90 -5.83
N SER A 94 2.60 -5.74 -5.20
CA SER A 94 1.41 -5.23 -4.51
C SER A 94 0.51 -4.44 -5.47
N MET A 95 1.12 -3.74 -6.44
CA MET A 95 0.43 -2.98 -7.47
C MET A 95 0.92 -3.38 -8.85
N ILE A 96 -0.01 -3.66 -9.76
CA ILE A 96 0.30 -4.00 -11.15
C ILE A 96 -0.53 -3.17 -12.13
N ALA A 97 -0.02 -3.04 -13.35
CA ALA A 97 -0.85 -2.74 -14.51
C ALA A 97 -1.09 -4.01 -15.33
N MET A 98 -2.33 -4.19 -15.75
CA MET A 98 -2.78 -5.28 -16.62
C MET A 98 -3.15 -4.69 -17.98
N ARG A 99 -2.45 -5.11 -19.04
CA ARG A 99 -2.77 -4.77 -20.41
C ARG A 99 -3.34 -5.98 -21.12
N GLY A 100 -4.41 -5.77 -21.86
CA GLY A 100 -5.02 -6.86 -22.60
C GLY A 100 -6.33 -6.46 -23.28
N ARG A 101 -7.02 -7.45 -23.82
CA ARG A 101 -8.29 -7.28 -24.49
C ARG A 101 -9.44 -7.33 -23.47
N LEU A 102 -10.29 -6.30 -23.48
CA LEU A 102 -11.53 -6.29 -22.72
C LEU A 102 -12.51 -7.31 -23.31
N GLN A 103 -13.07 -8.14 -22.45
CA GLN A 103 -14.12 -9.11 -22.79
C GLN A 103 -15.33 -8.87 -21.91
N LYS A 104 -16.48 -8.73 -22.52
CA LYS A 104 -17.76 -8.54 -21.85
C LYS A 104 -18.71 -9.70 -22.13
N GLU A 105 -19.19 -10.32 -21.07
CA GLU A 105 -20.22 -11.38 -21.12
C GLU A 105 -21.36 -11.02 -20.19
N GLY A 106 -22.42 -10.42 -20.75
CA GLY A 106 -23.49 -9.84 -19.95
C GLY A 106 -22.97 -8.70 -19.07
N GLU A 107 -23.14 -8.85 -17.77
CA GLU A 107 -22.67 -7.88 -16.76
C GLU A 107 -21.22 -8.12 -16.34
N VAL A 108 -20.65 -9.25 -16.71
CA VAL A 108 -19.29 -9.63 -16.30
C VAL A 108 -18.28 -9.03 -17.28
N ILE A 109 -17.27 -8.36 -16.72
CA ILE A 109 -16.20 -7.71 -17.47
C ILE A 109 -14.86 -8.30 -17.03
N HIS A 110 -14.13 -8.86 -18.00
CA HIS A 110 -12.78 -9.38 -17.77
C HIS A 110 -11.77 -8.72 -18.72
N ILE A 111 -10.52 -8.75 -18.31
CA ILE A 111 -9.38 -8.34 -19.14
C ILE A 111 -8.59 -9.60 -19.44
N ILE A 112 -8.54 -10.02 -20.70
CA ILE A 112 -7.67 -11.12 -21.14
C ILE A 112 -6.27 -10.55 -21.25
N CYS A 113 -5.45 -10.83 -20.24
CA CYS A 113 -4.17 -10.17 -20.04
C CYS A 113 -3.10 -10.70 -21.01
N ASP A 114 -2.51 -9.80 -21.78
CA ASP A 114 -1.35 -10.06 -22.65
C ASP A 114 -0.04 -9.65 -21.97
N ARG A 115 -0.09 -8.60 -21.13
CA ARG A 115 1.08 -8.04 -20.45
C ARG A 115 0.75 -7.61 -19.04
N ILE A 116 1.71 -7.85 -18.14
CA ILE A 116 1.69 -7.37 -16.76
C ILE A 116 2.92 -6.50 -16.51
N VAL A 117 2.72 -5.39 -15.82
CA VAL A 117 3.79 -4.48 -15.38
C VAL A 117 3.71 -4.32 -13.88
N ASP A 118 4.84 -4.46 -13.21
CA ASP A 118 4.98 -4.19 -11.78
C ASP A 118 5.07 -2.67 -11.55
N HIS A 119 4.17 -2.13 -10.75
CA HIS A 119 4.10 -0.70 -10.40
C HIS A 119 4.35 -0.43 -8.91
N ASP A 120 4.96 -1.37 -8.19
CA ASP A 120 5.30 -1.20 -6.78
C ASP A 120 6.17 0.04 -6.50
N ALA A 121 7.03 0.41 -7.45
CA ALA A 121 7.85 1.61 -7.32
C ALA A 121 6.98 2.88 -7.25
N MET A 122 5.91 2.96 -8.05
CA MET A 122 4.95 4.06 -8.00
C MET A 122 4.18 4.06 -6.68
N LEU A 123 3.72 2.89 -6.23
CA LEU A 123 3.02 2.77 -4.96
C LEU A 123 3.89 3.23 -3.80
N ARG A 124 5.17 2.88 -3.80
CA ARG A 124 6.15 3.30 -2.79
C ARG A 124 6.53 4.79 -2.87
N SER A 125 6.27 5.47 -3.96
CA SER A 125 6.48 6.93 -4.07
C SER A 125 5.44 7.74 -3.30
N ILE A 126 4.27 7.14 -3.03
CA ILE A 126 3.23 7.77 -2.22
C ILE A 126 3.78 7.95 -0.79
N GLY A 127 3.80 9.19 -0.30
CA GLY A 127 4.33 9.52 1.03
C GLY A 127 5.83 9.82 1.07
N ARG A 128 6.56 9.67 -0.03
CA ARG A 128 7.85 10.35 -0.22
C ARG A 128 7.58 11.78 -0.66
N THR A 129 7.01 12.57 0.21
CA THR A 129 7.14 14.00 0.10
C THR A 129 8.60 14.29 0.40
N ASP A 130 9.40 14.54 -0.62
CA ASP A 130 10.61 15.32 -0.47
C ASP A 130 10.17 16.68 0.04
N PHE A 131 10.02 16.81 1.35
CA PHE A 131 10.07 18.11 1.98
C PHE A 131 11.49 18.62 1.72
N THR A 132 11.69 19.25 0.59
CA THR A 132 12.78 20.19 0.43
C THR A 132 12.44 21.29 1.43
N VAL A 133 12.92 21.12 2.67
CA VAL A 133 13.01 22.21 3.62
C VAL A 133 13.95 23.18 2.91
N ALA A 134 13.34 24.17 2.25
CA ALA A 134 14.12 25.31 1.78
C ALA A 134 14.93 25.76 3.01
N PRO A 135 16.25 25.87 2.92
CA PRO A 135 17.03 26.36 4.05
C PRO A 135 16.46 27.74 4.36
N GLY A 136 15.58 27.79 5.38
CA GLY A 136 15.08 29.04 5.89
C GLY A 136 16.32 29.83 6.26
N ARG A 137 16.48 31.01 5.73
CA ARG A 137 17.45 31.99 6.23
C ARG A 137 17.17 32.08 7.72
N GLY A 138 17.96 31.35 8.51
CA GLY A 138 17.95 31.44 9.93
C GLY A 138 18.26 32.89 10.29
N ASN A 139 17.21 33.64 10.59
CA ASN A 139 17.38 34.85 11.36
C ASN A 139 18.10 34.42 12.64
N GLY A 140 19.33 34.89 12.79
CA GLY A 140 20.18 34.56 13.93
C GLY A 140 19.44 34.77 15.23
N ALA A 141 18.92 33.69 15.77
CA ALA A 141 18.62 33.64 17.18
C ALA A 141 19.97 33.69 17.89
N SER A 142 20.31 34.88 18.35
CA SER A 142 21.35 35.10 19.33
C SER A 142 21.15 34.11 20.46
N HIS A 143 21.98 33.09 20.55
CA HIS A 143 22.05 32.24 21.72
C HIS A 143 22.52 33.13 22.87
N GLY A 144 21.59 33.49 23.75
CA GLY A 144 21.90 34.01 25.07
C GLY A 144 22.85 33.01 25.74
N GLY A 145 24.07 33.42 26.01
CA GLY A 145 25.05 32.57 26.62
C GLY A 145 24.59 32.07 27.97
N GLY A 146 24.20 30.81 28.03
CA GLY A 146 24.16 30.08 29.28
C GLY A 146 25.59 29.79 29.75
N PRO A 147 25.81 29.64 31.05
CA PRO A 147 27.16 29.38 31.59
C PRO A 147 27.73 28.10 31.02
N ASP A 148 28.98 28.19 30.58
CA ASP A 148 29.74 27.05 30.05
C ASP A 148 29.94 26.02 31.17
N PRO A 149 29.59 24.72 30.95
CA PRO A 149 29.82 23.65 31.92
C PRO A 149 31.28 23.46 32.32
N ARG A 150 32.22 24.14 31.64
CA ARG A 150 33.65 24.12 31.93
C ARG A 150 34.13 25.28 32.83
N ASP A 151 33.18 26.14 33.22
CA ASP A 151 33.50 27.24 34.15
C ASP A 151 33.78 26.66 35.54
N PRO A 152 34.95 26.93 36.14
CA PRO A 152 35.35 26.39 37.45
C PRO A 152 34.47 26.85 38.60
N ALA A 153 33.48 27.74 38.35
CA ALA A 153 32.51 28.18 39.33
C ALA A 153 31.23 27.25 39.36
N PHE A 154 31.15 26.19 38.55
CA PHE A 154 30.01 25.29 38.57
C PHE A 154 30.15 24.26 39.69
N PRO A 155 29.23 24.19 40.67
CA PRO A 155 29.35 23.24 41.78
C PRO A 155 29.17 21.83 41.29
N SER A 156 30.23 21.03 41.30
CA SER A 156 30.24 19.60 41.04
C SER A 156 29.50 18.88 42.16
N GLY A 157 28.23 18.49 41.94
CA GLY A 157 27.56 17.68 42.94
C GLY A 157 26.04 17.59 42.83
N ARG A 158 25.56 16.90 41.82
CA ARG A 158 24.29 16.15 41.90
C ARG A 158 24.35 14.94 41.01
N THR A 159 24.68 13.80 41.57
CA THR A 159 24.39 12.49 41.04
C THR A 159 22.89 12.30 41.00
N LEU A 160 22.31 12.40 39.78
CA LEU A 160 20.96 11.95 39.53
C LEU A 160 20.97 10.41 39.48
N SER A 161 20.55 9.77 40.55
CA SER A 161 20.26 8.35 40.58
C SER A 161 19.02 8.09 39.70
N SER A 162 19.22 7.37 38.62
CA SER A 162 18.13 6.87 37.77
C SER A 162 17.30 5.86 38.56
N PRO A 163 15.97 5.93 38.52
CA PRO A 163 15.14 4.89 39.12
C PRO A 163 15.27 3.59 38.32
N PRO A 164 15.23 2.43 38.99
CA PRO A 164 15.33 1.14 38.34
C PRO A 164 14.03 0.85 37.54
N PHE A 165 14.19 0.47 36.27
CA PHE A 165 13.10 -0.02 35.45
C PHE A 165 12.61 -1.35 36.01
N PRO A 166 11.28 -1.55 36.20
CA PRO A 166 10.76 -2.86 36.58
C PRO A 166 10.84 -3.82 35.40
N THR A 167 11.69 -4.84 35.55
CA THR A 167 11.73 -6.02 34.66
C THR A 167 10.50 -6.86 34.95
N ARG A 168 9.48 -6.79 34.10
CA ARG A 168 8.36 -7.71 34.14
C ARG A 168 8.57 -8.78 33.07
N ALA A 169 8.82 -10.00 33.50
CA ALA A 169 8.84 -11.17 32.65
C ALA A 169 7.43 -11.48 32.10
N PRO A 170 7.30 -11.90 30.83
CA PRO A 170 6.03 -12.39 30.32
C PRO A 170 5.70 -13.75 30.94
N GLN A 171 4.54 -13.85 31.54
CA GLN A 171 3.97 -15.14 31.94
C GLN A 171 3.27 -15.74 30.71
N ASP A 172 3.78 -16.88 30.26
CA ASP A 172 3.13 -17.77 29.29
C ASP A 172 1.84 -18.32 29.90
N GLU A 173 0.70 -17.77 29.48
CA GLU A 173 -0.61 -18.36 29.80
C GLU A 173 -1.08 -19.14 28.57
N LEU A 174 -0.82 -20.42 28.57
CA LEU A 174 -1.32 -21.38 27.59
C LEU A 174 -2.83 -21.57 27.78
N LEU A 175 -3.61 -21.03 26.86
CA LEU A 175 -5.04 -21.28 26.74
C LEU A 175 -5.27 -22.67 26.09
N PRO A 176 -6.10 -23.55 26.69
CA PRO A 176 -6.38 -24.87 26.13
C PRO A 176 -7.32 -24.75 24.93
N ILE A 177 -6.85 -25.24 23.77
CA ILE A 177 -7.67 -25.38 22.56
C ILE A 177 -8.60 -26.59 22.76
N ARG A 178 -9.91 -26.32 22.82
CA ARG A 178 -10.93 -27.39 22.75
C ARG A 178 -11.16 -27.72 21.28
N SER A 179 -10.78 -28.94 20.89
CA SER A 179 -11.20 -29.54 19.63
C SER A 179 -12.69 -29.90 19.70
N HIS A 180 -13.47 -29.37 18.76
CA HIS A 180 -14.82 -29.84 18.50
C HIS A 180 -14.76 -30.88 17.38
N ASP A 181 -15.01 -32.14 17.76
CA ASP A 181 -15.30 -33.21 16.80
C ASP A 181 -16.67 -32.95 16.16
N PHE A 182 -16.70 -32.94 14.85
CA PHE A 182 -17.94 -33.03 14.07
C PHE A 182 -18.12 -34.47 13.59
N HIS A 183 -19.21 -35.09 14.06
CA HIS A 183 -19.82 -36.27 13.46
C HIS A 183 -20.62 -35.90 12.21
#